data_f6eebf35473e93114f9844de61988fe4
#
_entry.id   f6eebf35473e93114f9844de61988fe4
#
_cell.length_a   1.000
_cell.length_b   1.000
_cell.length_c   1.000
_cell.angle_alpha   90.00
_cell.angle_beta   90.00
_cell.angle_gamma   90.00
#
_symmetry.space_group_name_H-M   'P 1'
#
loop_
_entity.id
_entity.type
_entity.pdbx_description
1 polymer ?
#
loop_
_entity_poly.entity_id
_entity_poly.type
_entity_poly.pdbx_seq_one_letter_code
_entity_poly.pdbx_strand_id
1 'polypeptide(L)'
;MTYKYLFDTNIVSHIMQGNDEKLLKNIAAVTVGQAAMSSVSFAELEYGLNKFGKADALRQALQSIMLRVDVLPWTQSVAACYGELCSNLEKKGINLSNFDMMIAAHAISMDII
;
A
#
# COMPACT_ATOMS: atom_id res chain seq x y z
N MET A 1 -4.14 6.81 -17.68
CA MET A 1 -3.08 5.94 -17.14
C MET A 1 -3.71 4.92 -16.21
N THR A 2 -3.43 3.66 -16.41
CA THR A 2 -4.05 2.59 -15.63
C THR A 2 -3.01 1.92 -14.75
N TYR A 3 -3.23 1.95 -13.44
CA TYR A 3 -2.40 1.22 -12.51
C TYR A 3 -2.75 -0.27 -12.57
N LYS A 4 -1.73 -1.12 -12.47
CA LYS A 4 -1.90 -2.58 -12.42
C LYS A 4 -1.76 -3.14 -11.02
N TYR A 5 -1.07 -2.40 -10.14
CA TYR A 5 -0.74 -2.89 -8.81
C TYR A 5 -1.01 -1.81 -7.76
N LEU A 6 -1.59 -2.22 -6.65
CA LEU A 6 -1.64 -1.41 -5.45
C LEU A 6 -0.91 -2.20 -4.36
N PHE A 7 0.27 -1.72 -3.98
CA PHE A 7 1.10 -2.40 -2.99
C PHE A 7 0.57 -2.15 -1.59
N ASP A 8 0.45 -3.22 -0.79
CA ASP A 8 0.12 -3.06 0.62
C ASP A 8 1.35 -2.63 1.42
N THR A 9 1.11 -2.28 2.68
CA THR A 9 2.16 -1.80 3.58
C THR A 9 3.29 -2.83 3.74
N ASN A 10 2.95 -4.12 3.85
CA ASN A 10 3.94 -5.17 4.05
C ASN A 10 4.88 -5.30 2.85
N ILE A 11 4.35 -5.25 1.63
CA ILE A 11 5.16 -5.32 0.42
C ILE A 11 6.16 -4.16 0.37
N VAL A 12 5.69 -2.93 0.63
CA VAL A 12 6.56 -1.76 0.61
C VAL A 12 7.61 -1.86 1.73
N SER A 13 7.21 -2.29 2.92
CA SER A 13 8.14 -2.47 4.04
C SER A 13 9.24 -3.48 3.71
N HIS A 14 8.91 -4.60 3.08
CA HIS A 14 9.89 -5.59 2.64
C HIS A 14 10.86 -5.02 1.61
N ILE A 15 10.35 -4.23 0.67
CA ILE A 15 11.20 -3.56 -0.32
C ILE A 15 12.19 -2.60 0.37
N MET A 16 11.71 -1.84 1.34
CA MET A 16 12.54 -0.89 2.10
C MET A 16 13.68 -1.59 2.83
N GLN A 17 13.43 -2.78 3.36
CA GLN A 17 14.44 -3.57 4.07
C GLN A 17 15.53 -4.12 3.14
N GLY A 18 15.20 -4.33 1.86
CA GLY A 18 16.17 -4.75 0.87
C GLY A 18 16.72 -6.16 1.02
N ASN A 19 16.07 -7.02 1.82
CA ASN A 19 16.58 -8.34 2.16
C ASN A 19 16.10 -9.46 1.22
N ASP A 20 15.13 -9.19 0.36
CA ASP A 20 14.54 -10.18 -0.54
C ASP A 20 14.92 -9.85 -1.98
N GLU A 21 15.96 -10.51 -2.50
CA GLU A 21 16.45 -10.26 -3.86
C GLU A 21 15.42 -10.58 -4.93
N LYS A 22 14.62 -11.63 -4.73
CA LYS A 22 13.59 -12.01 -5.68
C LYS A 22 12.50 -10.94 -5.76
N LEU A 23 12.08 -10.43 -4.61
CA LEU A 23 11.11 -9.34 -4.54
C LEU A 23 11.67 -8.07 -5.23
N LEU A 24 12.91 -7.71 -4.95
CA LEU A 24 13.56 -6.56 -5.57
C LEU A 24 13.63 -6.69 -7.09
N LYS A 25 13.95 -7.88 -7.60
CA LYS A 25 13.96 -8.13 -9.04
C LYS A 25 12.58 -7.99 -9.65
N ASN A 26 11.56 -8.53 -9.00
CA ASN A 26 10.17 -8.44 -9.47
C ASN A 26 9.70 -6.98 -9.52
N ILE A 27 10.03 -6.20 -8.50
CA ILE A 27 9.68 -4.78 -8.42
C ILE A 27 10.42 -3.97 -9.49
N ALA A 28 11.69 -4.27 -9.72
CA ALA A 28 12.49 -3.59 -10.75
C ALA A 28 11.91 -3.80 -12.15
N ALA A 29 11.20 -4.91 -12.38
CA ALA A 29 10.54 -5.22 -13.65
C ALA A 29 9.23 -4.46 -13.83
N VAL A 30 8.67 -3.86 -12.78
CA VAL A 30 7.42 -3.10 -12.87
C VAL A 30 7.71 -1.74 -13.51
N THR A 31 6.92 -1.40 -14.52
CA THR A 31 7.06 -0.11 -15.21
C THR A 31 6.60 1.04 -14.29
N VAL A 32 7.37 2.12 -14.28
CA VAL A 32 6.97 3.34 -13.57
C VAL A 32 5.61 3.81 -14.10
N GLY A 33 4.69 4.14 -13.19
CA GLY A 33 3.32 4.52 -13.53
C GLY A 33 2.32 3.38 -13.48
N GLN A 34 2.76 2.13 -13.29
CA GLN A 34 1.88 0.97 -13.16
C GLN A 34 1.64 0.56 -11.71
N ALA A 35 2.48 1.01 -10.78
CA ALA A 35 2.37 0.64 -9.38
C ALA A 35 2.05 1.85 -8.51
N ALA A 36 1.21 1.63 -7.53
CA ALA A 36 0.80 2.67 -6.59
C ALA A 36 0.71 2.08 -5.18
N MET A 37 0.68 2.94 -4.19
CA MET A 37 0.29 2.57 -2.83
C MET A 37 -0.80 3.54 -2.36
N SER A 38 -1.64 3.08 -1.44
CA SER A 38 -2.63 3.92 -0.81
C SER A 38 -1.95 4.92 0.13
N SER A 39 -2.53 6.12 0.27
CA SER A 39 -2.11 7.06 1.31
C SER A 39 -2.27 6.46 2.72
N VAL A 40 -3.14 5.46 2.89
CA VAL A 40 -3.25 4.69 4.14
C VAL A 40 -1.97 3.91 4.42
N SER A 41 -1.44 3.19 3.42
CA SER A 41 -0.16 2.48 3.53
C SER A 41 0.97 3.45 3.83
N PHE A 42 0.99 4.59 3.14
CA PHE A 42 1.99 5.62 3.36
C PHE A 42 1.94 6.13 4.81
N ALA A 43 0.73 6.34 5.35
CA ALA A 43 0.55 6.76 6.74
C ALA A 43 1.11 5.73 7.73
N GLU A 44 0.86 4.44 7.49
CA GLU A 44 1.41 3.37 8.32
C GLU A 44 2.94 3.37 8.30
N LEU A 45 3.53 3.54 7.11
CA LEU A 45 4.98 3.59 6.95
C LEU A 45 5.58 4.81 7.66
N GLU A 46 4.96 5.98 7.52
CA GLU A 46 5.40 7.19 8.22
C GLU A 46 5.31 7.04 9.74
N TYR A 47 4.24 6.42 10.23
CA TYR A 47 4.10 6.14 11.64
C TYR A 47 5.25 5.26 12.15
N GLY A 48 5.56 4.18 11.42
CA GLY A 48 6.65 3.28 11.78
C GLY A 48 8.00 3.97 11.80
N LEU A 49 8.27 4.81 10.79
CA LEU A 49 9.53 5.56 10.70
C LEU A 49 9.70 6.53 11.88
N ASN A 50 8.63 7.22 12.25
CA ASN A 50 8.68 8.17 13.37
C ASN A 50 8.79 7.46 14.73
N LYS A 51 8.13 6.30 14.87
CA LYS A 51 8.12 5.54 16.10
C LYS A 51 9.49 4.99 16.46
N PHE A 52 10.26 4.51 15.49
CA PHE A 52 11.52 3.82 15.72
C PHE A 52 12.75 4.72 15.73
N GLY A 53 12.62 5.98 15.41
CA GLY A 53 13.61 7.03 15.71
C GLY A 53 14.97 6.98 15.02
N LYS A 54 15.44 5.84 14.54
CA LYS A 54 16.71 5.70 13.81
C LYS A 54 16.45 5.14 12.43
N ALA A 55 15.69 5.87 11.66
CA ALA A 55 15.14 5.36 10.44
C ALA A 55 15.67 6.07 9.18
N ASP A 56 16.83 6.74 9.25
CA ASP A 56 17.35 7.53 8.12
C ASP A 56 17.52 6.67 6.87
N ALA A 57 18.11 5.48 6.99
CA ALA A 57 18.28 4.57 5.86
C ALA A 57 16.93 4.10 5.31
N LEU A 58 15.98 3.79 6.20
CA LEU A 58 14.64 3.36 5.78
C LEU A 58 13.86 4.51 5.16
N ARG A 59 14.03 5.73 5.66
CA ARG A 59 13.38 6.90 5.08
C ARG A 59 13.91 7.17 3.67
N GLN A 60 15.22 7.03 3.46
CA GLN A 60 15.81 7.16 2.13
C GLN A 60 15.31 6.06 1.19
N ALA A 61 15.15 4.83 1.71
CA ALA A 61 14.59 3.73 0.92
C ALA A 61 13.15 4.04 0.50
N LEU A 62 12.33 4.58 1.39
CA LEU A 62 10.97 4.98 1.06
C LEU A 62 10.94 6.06 0.00
N GLN A 63 11.80 7.08 0.12
CA GLN A 63 11.91 8.13 -0.89
C GLN A 63 12.28 7.57 -2.26
N SER A 64 13.17 6.60 -2.31
CA SER A 64 13.56 5.93 -3.55
C SER A 64 12.39 5.16 -4.15
N ILE A 65 11.62 4.47 -3.33
CA ILE A 65 10.41 3.74 -3.78
C ILE A 65 9.40 4.72 -4.38
N MET A 66 9.23 5.88 -3.77
CA MET A 66 8.27 6.89 -4.24
C MET A 66 8.62 7.48 -5.61
N LEU A 67 9.84 7.28 -6.10
CA LEU A 67 10.19 7.64 -7.47
C LEU A 67 9.56 6.68 -8.50
N ARG A 68 9.17 5.49 -8.07
CA ARG A 68 8.62 4.44 -8.94
C ARG A 68 7.17 4.09 -8.62
N VAL A 69 6.71 4.39 -7.41
CA VAL A 69 5.39 4.01 -6.90
C VAL A 69 4.66 5.27 -6.48
N ASP A 70 3.51 5.53 -7.09
CA ASP A 70 2.72 6.71 -6.77
C ASP A 70 1.92 6.49 -5.49
N VAL A 71 1.82 7.52 -4.66
CA VAL A 71 0.94 7.52 -3.49
C VAL A 71 -0.40 8.12 -3.90
N LEU A 72 -1.46 7.32 -3.79
CA LEU A 72 -2.81 7.75 -4.20
C LEU A 72 -3.67 8.08 -2.99
N PRO A 73 -4.44 9.18 -3.06
CA PRO A 73 -5.28 9.60 -1.93
C PRO A 73 -6.44 8.64 -1.72
N TRP A 74 -6.77 8.41 -0.46
CA TRP A 74 -7.93 7.62 -0.04
C TRP A 74 -9.14 8.54 -0.06
N THR A 75 -9.92 8.47 -1.14
CA THR A 75 -10.96 9.44 -1.47
C THR A 75 -12.34 9.05 -0.94
N GLN A 76 -13.31 9.93 -1.15
CA GLN A 76 -14.70 9.65 -0.83
C GLN A 76 -15.23 8.42 -1.58
N SER A 77 -14.82 8.22 -2.83
CA SER A 77 -15.21 7.02 -3.60
C SER A 77 -14.67 5.75 -2.96
N VAL A 78 -13.44 5.79 -2.47
CA VAL A 78 -12.83 4.66 -1.75
C VAL A 78 -13.59 4.43 -0.43
N ALA A 79 -13.98 5.48 0.26
CA ALA A 79 -14.75 5.38 1.49
C ALA A 79 -16.08 4.64 1.28
N ALA A 80 -16.76 4.90 0.16
CA ALA A 80 -17.99 4.21 -0.18
C ALA A 80 -17.75 2.71 -0.41
N CYS A 81 -16.68 2.36 -1.12
CA CYS A 81 -16.27 0.96 -1.29
C CYS A 81 -15.95 0.30 0.04
N TYR A 82 -15.29 1.01 0.93
CA TYR A 82 -14.95 0.53 2.27
C TYR A 82 -16.19 0.14 3.06
N GLY A 83 -17.20 1.02 3.07
CA GLY A 83 -18.45 0.75 3.79
C GLY A 83 -19.14 -0.50 3.27
N GLU A 84 -19.20 -0.67 1.97
CA GLU A 84 -19.81 -1.84 1.34
C GLU A 84 -19.01 -3.11 1.63
N LEU A 85 -17.68 -3.05 1.50
CA LEU A 85 -16.80 -4.18 1.78
C LEU A 85 -16.91 -4.65 3.22
N CYS A 86 -16.85 -3.73 4.20
CA CYS A 86 -16.92 -4.07 5.60
C CYS A 86 -18.26 -4.71 5.96
N SER A 87 -19.35 -4.16 5.44
CA SER A 87 -20.68 -4.70 5.66
C SER A 87 -20.80 -6.14 5.13
N ASN A 88 -20.27 -6.39 3.94
CA ASN A 88 -20.30 -7.73 3.34
C ASN A 88 -19.43 -8.73 4.12
N LEU A 89 -18.26 -8.33 4.57
CA LEU A 89 -17.36 -9.19 5.34
C LEU A 89 -17.94 -9.52 6.71
N GLU A 90 -18.56 -8.56 7.39
CA GLU A 90 -19.19 -8.78 8.67
C GLU A 90 -20.34 -9.80 8.56
N LYS A 91 -21.13 -9.71 7.50
CA LYS A 91 -22.20 -10.68 7.23
C LYS A 91 -21.69 -12.09 7.04
N LYS A 92 -20.44 -12.24 6.57
CA LYS A 92 -19.79 -13.53 6.38
C LYS A 92 -18.95 -13.96 7.58
N GLY A 93 -18.92 -13.16 8.65
CA GLY A 93 -18.14 -13.44 9.85
C GLY A 93 -16.64 -13.31 9.67
N ILE A 94 -16.19 -12.57 8.65
CA ILE A 94 -14.77 -12.36 8.36
C ILE A 94 -14.31 -11.07 9.02
N ASN A 95 -13.27 -11.16 9.85
CA ASN A 95 -12.68 -10.01 10.53
C ASN A 95 -11.26 -9.78 10.04
N LEU A 96 -11.01 -8.59 9.49
CA LEU A 96 -9.68 -8.12 9.10
C LEU A 96 -9.39 -6.84 9.87
N SER A 97 -8.12 -6.45 9.94
CA SER A 97 -7.76 -5.17 10.54
C SER A 97 -8.36 -4.03 9.72
N ASN A 98 -8.60 -2.89 10.38
CA ASN A 98 -9.17 -1.72 9.71
C ASN A 98 -8.28 -1.24 8.57
N PHE A 99 -6.97 -1.20 8.78
CA PHE A 99 -6.04 -0.76 7.74
C PHE A 99 -6.03 -1.71 6.54
N ASP A 100 -6.07 -3.03 6.79
CA ASP A 100 -6.13 -4.01 5.70
C ASP A 100 -7.40 -3.84 4.88
N MET A 101 -8.53 -3.61 5.54
CA MET A 101 -9.81 -3.37 4.85
C MET A 101 -9.80 -2.05 4.08
N MET A 102 -9.16 -1.01 4.61
CA MET A 102 -9.04 0.27 3.91
C MET A 102 -8.21 0.14 2.64
N ILE A 103 -7.11 -0.62 2.70
CA ILE A 103 -6.24 -0.85 1.54
C ILE A 103 -6.96 -1.73 0.51
N ALA A 104 -7.65 -2.78 0.95
CA ALA A 104 -8.44 -3.64 0.08
C ALA A 104 -9.55 -2.86 -0.63
N ALA A 105 -10.25 -1.98 0.09
CA ALA A 105 -11.28 -1.12 -0.50
C ALA A 105 -10.69 -0.20 -1.57
N HIS A 106 -9.49 0.32 -1.33
CA HIS A 106 -8.81 1.17 -2.30
C HIS A 106 -8.51 0.40 -3.60
N ALA A 107 -7.98 -0.82 -3.49
CA ALA A 107 -7.72 -1.67 -4.65
C ALA A 107 -9.00 -2.00 -5.42
N ILE A 108 -10.07 -2.34 -4.70
CA ILE A 108 -11.36 -2.66 -5.32
C ILE A 108 -11.91 -1.44 -6.06
N SER A 109 -11.81 -0.24 -5.49
CA SER A 109 -12.29 0.99 -6.12
C SER A 109 -11.55 1.31 -7.41
N MET A 110 -10.33 0.81 -7.56
CA MET A 110 -9.49 1.00 -8.76
C MET A 110 -9.61 -0.16 -9.73
N ASP A 111 -10.39 -1.18 -9.39
CA ASP A 111 -10.57 -2.40 -10.19
C ASP A 111 -9.23 -3.12 -10.44
N ILE A 112 -8.39 -3.15 -9.44
CA ILE A 112 -7.11 -3.88 -9.47
C ILE A 112 -7.00 -4.82 -8.28
N ILE A 113 -6.12 -5.79 -8.42
CA ILE A 113 -5.94 -6.83 -7.41
C ILE A 113 -4.79 -6.49 -6.48
#